data_4c2667dc5fde1dc55476983bf38cfa60
#
_entry.id   4c2667dc5fde1dc55476983bf38cfa60
#
_cell.length_a   1.000
_cell.length_b   1.000
_cell.length_c   1.000
_cell.angle_alpha   90.00
_cell.angle_beta   90.00
_cell.angle_gamma   90.00
#
_symmetry.space_group_name_H-M   'P 1'
#
loop_
_entity.id
_entity.type
_entity.pdbx_description
1 polymer ?
#
loop_
_entity_poly.entity_id
_entity_poly.type
_entity_poly.pdbx_seq_one_letter_code
_entity_poly.pdbx_strand_id
1 'polypeptide(L)'
;KQWIGVILGFIGAALVLGFDIGSSLPIFGVIASFVALLAITTSTLWQKKISNNLPLSVSNMYQAIGGCSFHIIIILIFSEPYINFTSTFLIAMSHQILLVSFGAFTILMYLIKNNSASKTVSIFFLIPPTTAIMAWLFLNEKLNNLDLIGFAVATLGVYIATRKQ
;
A
#
# COMPACT_ATOMS: atom_id res chain seq x y z
N LYS A 1 6.12 22.80 -5.80
CA LYS A 1 5.27 22.04 -6.76
C LYS A 1 4.98 20.61 -6.28
N GLN A 2 5.99 19.85 -5.80
CA GLN A 2 5.78 18.48 -5.28
C GLN A 2 4.76 18.42 -4.14
N TRP A 3 4.82 19.34 -3.18
CA TRP A 3 3.87 19.40 -2.07
C TRP A 3 2.41 19.59 -2.53
N ILE A 4 2.20 20.40 -3.58
CA ILE A 4 0.88 20.59 -4.16
C ILE A 4 0.37 19.27 -4.73
N GLY A 5 1.21 18.55 -5.45
CA GLY A 5 0.86 17.22 -5.99
C GLY A 5 0.53 16.20 -4.90
N VAL A 6 1.30 16.19 -3.78
CA VAL A 6 1.03 15.32 -2.63
C VAL A 6 -0.32 15.67 -1.97
N ILE A 7 -0.60 16.95 -1.75
CA ILE A 7 -1.87 17.41 -1.15
C ILE A 7 -3.05 17.04 -2.06
N LEU A 8 -2.94 17.29 -3.37
CA LEU A 8 -3.99 16.92 -4.32
C LEU A 8 -4.19 15.40 -4.38
N GLY A 9 -3.10 14.63 -4.39
CA GLY A 9 -3.18 13.17 -4.34
C GLY A 9 -3.89 12.66 -3.10
N PHE A 10 -3.59 13.23 -1.94
CA PHE A 10 -4.26 12.91 -0.68
C PHE A 10 -5.75 13.27 -0.70
N ILE A 11 -6.11 14.46 -1.19
CA ILE A 11 -7.51 14.88 -1.32
C ILE A 11 -8.26 13.94 -2.28
N GLY A 12 -7.68 13.61 -3.43
CA GLY A 12 -8.27 12.68 -4.39
C GLY A 12 -8.49 11.28 -3.80
N ALA A 13 -7.51 10.75 -3.08
CA ALA A 13 -7.63 9.48 -2.39
C ALA A 13 -8.73 9.51 -1.31
N ALA A 14 -8.80 10.59 -0.53
CA ALA A 14 -9.83 10.79 0.50
C ALA A 14 -11.25 10.87 -0.10
N LEU A 15 -11.41 11.50 -1.28
CA LEU A 15 -12.69 11.56 -1.98
C LEU A 15 -13.13 10.16 -2.46
N VAL A 16 -12.21 9.33 -2.95
CA VAL A 16 -12.50 7.95 -3.40
C VAL A 16 -12.84 7.04 -2.23
N LEU A 17 -12.12 7.16 -1.11
CA LEU A 17 -12.42 6.36 0.08
C LEU A 17 -13.79 6.71 0.69
N GLY A 18 -14.34 7.86 0.30
CA GLY A 18 -15.60 8.35 0.79
C GLY A 18 -15.54 8.79 2.25
N PHE A 19 -16.51 9.58 2.65
CA PHE A 19 -16.79 9.87 4.05
C PHE A 19 -17.77 8.87 4.65
N ASP A 20 -17.68 7.60 4.25
CA ASP A 20 -18.48 6.53 4.84
C ASP A 20 -17.96 6.20 6.26
N ILE A 21 -17.79 7.27 7.02
CA ILE A 21 -17.52 7.22 8.44
C ILE A 21 -18.84 6.86 9.11
N GLY A 22 -19.15 5.56 9.06
CA GLY A 22 -20.27 5.03 9.82
C GLY A 22 -20.17 5.42 11.28
N SER A 23 -21.29 5.53 11.96
CA SER A 23 -21.49 6.08 13.30
C SER A 23 -20.71 5.41 14.46
N SER A 24 -19.83 4.45 14.19
CA SER A 24 -18.99 3.77 15.19
C SER A 24 -17.62 3.41 14.61
N LEU A 25 -16.71 4.41 14.58
CA LEU A 25 -15.29 4.10 14.32
C LEU A 25 -14.70 3.38 15.54
N PRO A 26 -14.22 2.13 15.40
CA PRO A 26 -13.53 1.46 16.49
C PRO A 26 -12.20 2.20 16.75
N ILE A 27 -12.11 2.90 17.86
CA ILE A 27 -10.95 3.73 18.23
C ILE A 27 -9.64 2.93 18.15
N PHE A 28 -9.68 1.65 18.51
CA PHE A 28 -8.53 0.75 18.37
C PHE A 28 -8.08 0.57 16.92
N GLY A 29 -9.02 0.45 15.97
CA GLY A 29 -8.71 0.36 14.54
C GLY A 29 -8.04 1.63 14.02
N VAL A 30 -8.52 2.80 14.45
CA VAL A 30 -7.95 4.10 14.07
C VAL A 30 -6.51 4.24 14.61
N ILE A 31 -6.29 3.91 15.88
CA ILE A 31 -4.95 3.96 16.49
C ILE A 31 -4.01 2.96 15.79
N ALA A 32 -4.46 1.72 15.55
CA ALA A 32 -3.67 0.72 14.85
C ALA A 32 -3.29 1.16 13.43
N SER A 33 -4.22 1.77 12.69
CA SER A 33 -3.97 2.31 11.35
C SER A 33 -2.95 3.45 11.37
N PHE A 34 -3.03 4.33 12.38
CA PHE A 34 -2.05 5.41 12.54
C PHE A 34 -0.65 4.89 12.87
N VAL A 35 -0.54 3.91 13.76
CA VAL A 35 0.73 3.23 14.07
C VAL A 35 1.29 2.53 12.84
N ALA A 36 0.46 1.83 12.07
CA ALA A 36 0.85 1.18 10.82
C ALA A 36 1.37 2.20 9.79
N LEU A 37 0.72 3.37 9.67
CA LEU A 37 1.16 4.44 8.79
C LEU A 37 2.53 4.98 9.18
N LEU A 38 2.78 5.21 10.46
CA LEU A 38 4.10 5.64 10.95
C LEU A 38 5.17 4.57 10.72
N ALA A 39 4.84 3.30 10.95
CA ALA A 39 5.74 2.18 10.74
C ALA A 39 6.14 2.04 9.26
N ILE A 40 5.19 2.05 8.33
CA ILE A 40 5.48 1.93 6.89
C ILE A 40 6.26 3.14 6.36
N THR A 41 5.95 4.34 6.85
CA THR A 41 6.68 5.56 6.47
C THR A 41 8.13 5.50 6.93
N THR A 42 8.34 5.16 8.19
CA THR A 42 9.69 5.02 8.78
C THR A 42 10.48 3.92 8.08
N SER A 43 9.85 2.76 7.84
CA SER A 43 10.44 1.65 7.11
C SER A 43 10.86 2.04 5.69
N THR A 44 10.01 2.76 4.97
CA THR A 44 10.31 3.21 3.59
C THR A 44 11.51 4.17 3.54
N LEU A 45 11.59 5.10 4.49
CA LEU A 45 12.72 6.03 4.59
C LEU A 45 14.01 5.29 4.98
N TRP A 46 13.92 4.37 5.92
CA TRP A 46 15.04 3.54 6.32
C TRP A 46 15.53 2.63 5.19
N GLN A 47 14.58 2.00 4.49
CA GLN A 47 14.85 1.20 3.32
C GLN A 47 15.61 1.98 2.25
N LYS A 48 15.21 3.23 1.97
CA LYS A 48 15.92 4.10 1.03
C LYS A 48 17.38 4.33 1.43
N LYS A 49 17.65 4.48 2.71
CA LYS A 49 19.00 4.68 3.24
C LYS A 49 19.88 3.45 3.08
N ILE A 50 19.34 2.25 3.36
CA ILE A 50 20.09 0.99 3.34
C ILE A 50 20.25 0.44 1.92
N SER A 51 19.22 0.53 1.08
CA SER A 51 19.19 -0.12 -0.24
C SER A 51 20.23 0.41 -1.23
N ASN A 52 20.84 1.57 -0.97
CA ASN A 52 21.85 2.12 -1.86
C ASN A 52 23.12 1.23 -1.94
N ASN A 53 23.42 0.47 -0.90
CA ASN A 53 24.64 -0.31 -0.78
C ASN A 53 24.45 -1.83 -0.95
N LEU A 54 23.20 -2.28 -1.13
CA LEU A 54 22.88 -3.70 -1.22
C LEU A 54 22.18 -4.03 -2.55
N PRO A 55 22.42 -5.24 -3.10
CA PRO A 55 21.60 -5.77 -4.18
C PRO A 55 20.14 -5.88 -3.74
N LEU A 56 19.18 -5.62 -4.65
CA LEU A 56 17.75 -5.66 -4.33
C LEU A 56 17.30 -7.04 -3.81
N SER A 57 17.83 -8.12 -4.41
CA SER A 57 17.54 -9.49 -3.99
C SER A 57 17.94 -9.76 -2.54
N VAL A 58 19.10 -9.29 -2.13
CA VAL A 58 19.62 -9.43 -0.76
C VAL A 58 18.74 -8.62 0.21
N SER A 59 18.42 -7.39 -0.15
CA SER A 59 17.54 -6.52 0.65
C SER A 59 16.15 -7.15 0.85
N ASN A 60 15.55 -7.68 -0.23
CA ASN A 60 14.25 -8.35 -0.17
C ASN A 60 14.29 -9.62 0.68
N MET A 61 15.36 -10.42 0.56
CA MET A 61 15.54 -11.62 1.35
C MET A 61 15.57 -11.32 2.86
N TYR A 62 16.37 -10.34 3.29
CA TYR A 62 16.43 -9.96 4.71
C TYR A 62 15.11 -9.42 5.23
N GLN A 63 14.37 -8.65 4.43
CA GLN A 63 13.04 -8.17 4.81
C GLN A 63 12.03 -9.32 4.93
N ALA A 64 12.06 -10.28 4.00
CA ALA A 64 11.20 -11.46 4.07
C ALA A 64 11.50 -12.30 5.31
N ILE A 65 12.78 -12.54 5.62
CA ILE A 65 13.19 -13.27 6.83
C ILE A 65 12.73 -12.52 8.10
N GLY A 66 12.98 -11.21 8.17
CA GLY A 66 12.56 -10.40 9.32
C GLY A 66 11.05 -10.37 9.50
N GLY A 67 10.29 -10.18 8.43
CA GLY A 67 8.83 -10.22 8.44
C GLY A 67 8.29 -11.60 8.84
N CYS A 68 8.83 -12.67 8.29
CA CYS A 68 8.46 -14.04 8.63
C CYS A 68 8.72 -14.34 10.12
N SER A 69 9.91 -14.00 10.62
CA SER A 69 10.27 -14.20 12.03
C SER A 69 9.34 -13.45 12.97
N PHE A 70 9.02 -12.20 12.65
CA PHE A 70 8.08 -11.39 13.43
C PHE A 70 6.69 -12.03 13.47
N HIS A 71 6.14 -12.44 12.31
CA HIS A 71 4.82 -13.06 12.26
C HIS A 71 4.77 -14.41 12.98
N ILE A 72 5.83 -15.22 12.90
CA ILE A 72 5.91 -16.47 13.65
C ILE A 72 5.84 -16.19 15.16
N ILE A 73 6.59 -15.22 15.66
CA ILE A 73 6.57 -14.85 17.08
C ILE A 73 5.16 -14.40 17.51
N ILE A 74 4.51 -13.56 16.70
CA ILE A 74 3.15 -13.08 16.99
C ILE A 74 2.15 -14.24 17.01
N ILE A 75 2.21 -15.16 16.05
CA ILE A 75 1.32 -16.33 16.01
C ILE A 75 1.52 -17.20 17.25
N LEU A 76 2.76 -17.46 17.65
CA LEU A 76 3.05 -18.29 18.82
C LEU A 76 2.57 -17.67 20.13
N ILE A 77 2.51 -16.33 20.23
CA ILE A 77 2.11 -15.64 21.46
C ILE A 77 0.59 -15.42 21.52
N PHE A 78 -0.03 -15.06 20.41
CA PHE A 78 -1.39 -14.50 20.40
C PHE A 78 -2.44 -15.35 19.69
N SER A 79 -2.06 -16.43 19.01
CA SER A 79 -3.00 -17.14 18.13
C SER A 79 -2.93 -18.65 18.30
N GLU A 80 -4.10 -19.30 18.20
CA GLU A 80 -4.18 -20.70 17.87
C GLU A 80 -4.20 -20.79 16.32
N PRO A 81 -3.12 -21.25 15.67
CA PRO A 81 -3.05 -21.25 14.22
C PRO A 81 -4.03 -22.28 13.66
N TYR A 82 -5.09 -21.81 13.03
CA TYR A 82 -6.03 -22.62 12.28
C TYR A 82 -5.99 -22.24 10.80
N ILE A 83 -5.68 -23.21 9.95
CA ILE A 83 -5.65 -23.01 8.50
C ILE A 83 -6.66 -23.97 7.85
N ASN A 84 -7.64 -23.40 7.13
CA ASN A 84 -8.55 -24.16 6.30
C ASN A 84 -8.07 -24.15 4.84
N PHE A 85 -7.55 -25.27 4.36
CA PHE A 85 -7.02 -25.41 3.01
C PHE A 85 -8.15 -25.56 1.98
N THR A 86 -8.87 -24.48 1.71
CA THR A 86 -9.85 -24.43 0.62
C THR A 86 -9.18 -24.04 -0.70
N SER A 87 -9.82 -24.35 -1.83
CA SER A 87 -9.34 -23.91 -3.16
C SER A 87 -9.21 -22.39 -3.23
N THR A 88 -10.17 -21.67 -2.65
CA THR A 88 -10.14 -20.19 -2.57
C THR A 88 -8.92 -19.70 -1.77
N PHE A 89 -8.61 -20.34 -0.63
CA PHE A 89 -7.42 -20.01 0.16
C PHE A 89 -6.14 -20.23 -0.65
N LEU A 90 -6.02 -21.36 -1.34
CA LEU A 90 -4.82 -21.67 -2.14
C LEU A 90 -4.62 -20.68 -3.29
N ILE A 91 -5.70 -20.30 -3.99
CA ILE A 91 -5.65 -19.29 -5.06
C ILE A 91 -5.23 -17.93 -4.48
N ALA A 92 -5.85 -17.50 -3.38
CA ALA A 92 -5.52 -16.23 -2.73
C ALA A 92 -4.07 -16.19 -2.24
N MET A 93 -3.58 -17.28 -1.62
CA MET A 93 -2.19 -17.39 -1.17
C MET A 93 -1.21 -17.40 -2.34
N SER A 94 -1.53 -18.11 -3.41
CA SER A 94 -0.69 -18.14 -4.63
C SER A 94 -0.58 -16.73 -5.24
N HIS A 95 -1.70 -16.02 -5.34
CA HIS A 95 -1.72 -14.62 -5.80
C HIS A 95 -0.86 -13.73 -4.90
N GLN A 96 -1.03 -13.83 -3.58
CA GLN A 96 -0.28 -13.03 -2.61
C GLN A 96 1.23 -13.29 -2.69
N ILE A 97 1.63 -14.55 -2.84
CA ILE A 97 3.06 -14.90 -2.91
C ILE A 97 3.65 -14.50 -4.26
N LEU A 98 3.04 -14.90 -5.37
CA LEU A 98 3.63 -14.73 -6.70
C LEU A 98 3.50 -13.29 -7.22
N LEU A 99 2.30 -12.71 -7.16
CA LEU A 99 2.08 -11.39 -7.74
C LEU A 99 2.43 -10.25 -6.78
N VAL A 100 2.08 -10.37 -5.50
CA VAL A 100 2.35 -9.28 -4.56
C VAL A 100 3.78 -9.36 -4.03
N SER A 101 4.20 -10.48 -3.43
CA SER A 101 5.52 -10.57 -2.79
C SER A 101 6.67 -10.57 -3.79
N PHE A 102 6.60 -11.36 -4.86
CA PHE A 102 7.66 -11.34 -5.88
C PHE A 102 7.48 -10.22 -6.90
N GLY A 103 6.28 -9.97 -7.39
CA GLY A 103 6.01 -8.97 -8.41
C GLY A 103 6.02 -7.55 -7.86
N ALA A 104 4.92 -7.16 -7.22
CA ALA A 104 4.70 -5.78 -6.81
C ALA A 104 5.76 -5.28 -5.80
N PHE A 105 6.15 -6.12 -4.83
CA PHE A 105 7.15 -5.74 -3.83
C PHE A 105 8.54 -5.53 -4.44
N THR A 106 8.96 -6.35 -5.41
CA THR A 106 10.23 -6.15 -6.13
C THR A 106 10.22 -4.85 -6.93
N ILE A 107 9.11 -4.54 -7.61
CA ILE A 107 8.94 -3.27 -8.33
C ILE A 107 9.00 -2.09 -7.35
N LEU A 108 8.33 -2.20 -6.22
CA LEU A 108 8.36 -1.16 -5.17
C LEU A 108 9.80 -0.92 -4.68
N MET A 109 10.55 -1.98 -4.38
CA MET A 109 11.94 -1.87 -3.96
C MET A 109 12.84 -1.22 -5.03
N TYR A 110 12.62 -1.59 -6.29
CA TYR A 110 13.31 -0.96 -7.41
C TYR A 110 13.01 0.55 -7.50
N LEU A 111 11.75 0.94 -7.33
CA LEU A 111 11.33 2.34 -7.33
C LEU A 111 11.94 3.12 -6.16
N ILE A 112 11.95 2.56 -4.96
CA ILE A 112 12.57 3.18 -3.77
C ILE A 112 14.06 3.38 -3.99
N LYS A 113 14.75 2.39 -4.56
CA LYS A 113 16.18 2.45 -4.81
C LYS A 113 16.56 3.53 -5.83
N ASN A 114 15.80 3.62 -6.92
CA ASN A 114 16.17 4.45 -8.08
C ASN A 114 15.50 5.83 -8.11
N ASN A 115 14.49 6.06 -7.28
CA ASN A 115 13.77 7.34 -7.21
C ASN A 115 13.88 7.98 -5.83
N SER A 116 13.40 9.24 -5.71
CA SER A 116 13.22 9.85 -4.41
C SER A 116 12.07 9.15 -3.66
N ALA A 117 12.19 9.04 -2.33
CA ALA A 117 11.13 8.46 -1.50
C ALA A 117 9.77 9.15 -1.74
N SER A 118 9.77 10.48 -1.84
CA SER A 118 8.55 11.26 -2.12
C SER A 118 7.87 10.85 -3.43
N LYS A 119 8.62 10.65 -4.52
CA LYS A 119 8.04 10.21 -5.81
C LYS A 119 7.45 8.81 -5.72
N THR A 120 8.15 7.89 -5.05
CA THR A 120 7.69 6.51 -4.88
C THR A 120 6.41 6.47 -4.06
N VAL A 121 6.36 7.19 -2.94
CA VAL A 121 5.17 7.24 -2.07
C VAL A 121 3.98 7.91 -2.76
N SER A 122 4.23 8.93 -3.62
CA SER A 122 3.14 9.58 -4.36
C SER A 122 2.37 8.62 -5.29
N ILE A 123 3.02 7.55 -5.77
CA ILE A 123 2.35 6.52 -6.59
C ILE A 123 1.29 5.79 -5.78
N PHE A 124 1.42 5.70 -4.45
CA PHE A 124 0.42 5.05 -3.60
C PHE A 124 -0.93 5.76 -3.58
N PHE A 125 -0.99 7.03 -3.93
CA PHE A 125 -2.27 7.73 -4.10
C PHE A 125 -3.10 7.20 -5.27
N LEU A 126 -2.52 6.40 -6.17
CA LEU A 126 -3.26 5.71 -7.22
C LEU A 126 -3.91 4.40 -6.73
N ILE A 127 -3.56 3.89 -5.54
CA ILE A 127 -4.13 2.65 -5.02
C ILE A 127 -5.64 2.76 -4.85
N PRO A 128 -6.21 3.76 -4.13
CA PRO A 128 -7.66 3.87 -3.98
C PRO A 128 -8.41 3.96 -5.32
N PRO A 129 -8.00 4.81 -6.29
CA PRO A 129 -8.62 4.84 -7.61
C PRO A 129 -8.59 3.49 -8.33
N THR A 130 -7.43 2.81 -8.33
CA THR A 130 -7.30 1.54 -9.03
C THR A 130 -8.09 0.42 -8.36
N THR A 131 -8.13 0.37 -7.03
CA THR A 131 -8.95 -0.60 -6.30
C THR A 131 -10.44 -0.40 -6.54
N ALA A 132 -10.92 0.84 -6.59
CA ALA A 132 -12.33 1.13 -6.86
C ALA A 132 -12.72 0.76 -8.31
N ILE A 133 -11.84 0.99 -9.30
CA ILE A 133 -12.07 0.51 -10.68
C ILE A 133 -12.14 -1.02 -10.72
N MET A 134 -11.26 -1.71 -10.00
CA MET A 134 -11.28 -3.17 -9.92
C MET A 134 -12.55 -3.68 -9.22
N ALA A 135 -12.98 -3.03 -8.15
CA ALA A 135 -14.23 -3.36 -7.45
C ALA A 135 -15.45 -3.17 -8.37
N TRP A 136 -15.48 -2.11 -9.16
CA TRP A 136 -16.52 -1.91 -10.18
C TRP A 136 -16.50 -3.02 -11.24
N LEU A 137 -15.32 -3.39 -11.77
CA LEU A 137 -15.20 -4.39 -12.84
C LEU A 137 -15.50 -5.81 -12.37
N PHE A 138 -15.05 -6.20 -11.17
CA PHE A 138 -15.09 -7.59 -10.71
C PHE A 138 -16.18 -7.86 -9.68
N LEU A 139 -16.59 -6.85 -8.90
CA LEU A 139 -17.59 -6.99 -7.84
C LEU A 139 -18.92 -6.31 -8.19
N ASN A 140 -19.03 -5.70 -9.38
CA ASN A 140 -20.20 -4.91 -9.82
C ASN A 140 -20.58 -3.78 -8.84
N GLU A 141 -19.63 -3.25 -8.09
CA GLU A 141 -19.85 -2.09 -7.24
C GLU A 141 -20.11 -0.83 -8.09
N LYS A 142 -21.05 0.01 -7.66
CA LYS A 142 -21.38 1.22 -8.40
C LYS A 142 -20.39 2.32 -8.07
N LEU A 143 -19.71 2.86 -9.09
CA LEU A 143 -18.92 4.08 -8.95
C LEU A 143 -19.84 5.29 -8.78
N ASN A 144 -19.59 6.09 -7.77
CA ASN A 144 -20.29 7.34 -7.53
C ASN A 144 -19.58 8.49 -8.27
N ASN A 145 -20.27 9.60 -8.49
CA ASN A 145 -19.67 10.80 -9.11
C ASN A 145 -18.48 11.34 -8.29
N LEU A 146 -18.50 11.19 -6.97
CA LEU A 146 -17.39 11.55 -6.09
C LEU A 146 -16.14 10.71 -6.35
N ASP A 147 -16.31 9.42 -6.65
CA ASP A 147 -15.20 8.51 -6.97
C ASP A 147 -14.48 8.96 -8.24
N LEU A 148 -15.27 9.34 -9.28
CA LEU A 148 -14.74 9.81 -10.55
C LEU A 148 -13.96 11.13 -10.40
N ILE A 149 -14.47 12.05 -9.59
CA ILE A 149 -13.78 13.31 -9.25
C ILE A 149 -12.50 13.00 -8.47
N GLY A 150 -12.59 12.11 -7.47
CA GLY A 150 -11.45 11.68 -6.68
C GLY A 150 -10.35 11.04 -7.54
N PHE A 151 -10.71 10.23 -8.54
CA PHE A 151 -9.76 9.64 -9.50
C PHE A 151 -9.02 10.72 -10.30
N ALA A 152 -9.75 11.69 -10.83
CA ALA A 152 -9.16 12.77 -11.58
C ALA A 152 -8.20 13.60 -10.74
N VAL A 153 -8.61 13.96 -9.51
CA VAL A 153 -7.79 14.74 -8.58
C VAL A 153 -6.56 13.95 -8.11
N ALA A 154 -6.71 12.66 -7.77
CA ALA A 154 -5.59 11.81 -7.36
C ALA A 154 -4.56 11.65 -8.50
N THR A 155 -5.03 11.40 -9.73
CA THR A 155 -4.16 11.23 -10.90
C THR A 155 -3.39 12.51 -11.22
N LEU A 156 -4.06 13.66 -11.18
CA LEU A 156 -3.42 14.97 -11.36
C LEU A 156 -2.40 15.23 -10.23
N GLY A 157 -2.74 14.89 -9.00
CA GLY A 157 -1.83 15.02 -7.86
C GLY A 157 -0.54 14.20 -8.05
N VAL A 158 -0.67 12.93 -8.44
CA VAL A 158 0.49 12.07 -8.74
C VAL A 158 1.30 12.61 -9.91
N TYR A 159 0.66 13.04 -10.99
CA TYR A 159 1.34 13.64 -12.13
C TYR A 159 2.19 14.85 -11.72
N ILE A 160 1.62 15.78 -10.94
CA ILE A 160 2.34 16.97 -10.47
C ILE A 160 3.49 16.59 -9.51
N ALA A 161 3.27 15.62 -8.61
CA ALA A 161 4.27 15.18 -7.65
C ALA A 161 5.47 14.47 -8.30
N THR A 162 5.20 13.72 -9.37
CA THR A 162 6.23 12.88 -10.06
C THR A 162 6.93 13.57 -11.22
N ARG A 163 6.36 14.67 -11.74
CA ARG A 163 6.93 15.43 -12.85
C ARG A 163 8.34 15.91 -12.51
N LYS A 164 9.30 15.64 -13.39
CA LYS A 164 10.67 16.17 -13.28
C LYS A 164 10.63 17.72 -13.29
N GLN A 165 11.27 18.32 -12.32
CA GLN A 165 11.64 19.74 -12.35
C GLN A 165 12.88 19.92 -13.20
#